data_a654efcdf1f1858d60c47a639dbdd7e2
#
_entry.id   a654efcdf1f1858d60c47a639dbdd7e2
#
_cell.length_a   1.000
_cell.length_b   1.000
_cell.length_c   1.000
_cell.angle_alpha   90.00
_cell.angle_beta   90.00
_cell.angle_gamma   90.00
#
_symmetry.space_group_name_H-M   'P 1'
#
loop_
_entity.id
_entity.type
_entity.pdbx_description
1 polymer ?
#
loop_
_entity_poly.entity_id
_entity_poly.type
_entity_poly.pdbx_seq_one_letter_code
_entity_poly.pdbx_strand_id
1 'polypeptide(L)'
;MPEGPDELAELERRREELYRELGLVGDFRRGSLNEVRRKCGKPNCACAAPDHPGHGPQWNLTRTVAGRTRAVHLRPGPELDKARREVAEYERFRDLVGQVTEVNEAICEARPAPPAAAGDGDDGAPPAGGEKDDMHPSGPVAG
;
A
#
# COMPACT_ATOMS: atom_id res chain seq x y z
N MET A 1 5.70 3.11 29.06
CA MET A 1 5.07 2.25 29.61
C MET A 1 3.69 2.51 29.72
N PRO A 2 2.87 1.79 29.20
CA PRO A 2 1.52 2.02 29.29
C PRO A 2 1.10 1.75 30.63
N GLU A 3 0.56 2.66 31.18
CA GLU A 3 0.30 2.51 32.39
C GLU A 3 -1.05 2.55 32.72
N GLY A 4 -1.93 2.15 32.26
CA GLY A 4 -3.19 2.16 32.84
C GLY A 4 -4.29 2.50 31.94
N PRO A 5 -5.48 2.61 32.41
CA PRO A 5 -6.65 2.86 31.59
C PRO A 5 -6.58 4.13 30.79
N ASP A 6 -5.89 5.11 31.29
CA ASP A 6 -5.82 6.33 30.55
C ASP A 6 -5.06 6.16 29.27
N GLU A 7 -4.02 5.39 29.29
CA GLU A 7 -3.29 5.22 28.11
C GLU A 7 -4.05 4.39 27.12
N LEU A 8 -4.76 3.39 27.53
CA LEU A 8 -5.59 2.61 26.63
C LEU A 8 -6.64 3.49 26.01
N ALA A 9 -7.27 4.36 26.78
CA ALA A 9 -8.28 5.23 26.26
C ALA A 9 -7.71 6.18 25.21
N GLU A 10 -6.49 6.65 25.43
CA GLU A 10 -5.88 7.51 24.45
C GLU A 10 -5.58 6.76 23.18
N LEU A 11 -5.10 5.56 23.27
CA LEU A 11 -4.83 4.76 22.09
C LEU A 11 -6.11 4.49 21.31
N GLU A 12 -7.18 4.21 22.03
CA GLU A 12 -8.45 3.96 21.36
C GLU A 12 -8.95 5.21 20.65
N ARG A 13 -8.74 6.35 21.27
CA ARG A 13 -9.14 7.59 20.64
C ARG A 13 -8.32 7.84 19.39
N ARG A 14 -7.03 7.59 19.48
CA ARG A 14 -6.17 7.76 18.31
C ARG A 14 -6.59 6.82 17.19
N ARG A 15 -6.96 5.58 17.54
CA ARG A 15 -7.41 4.64 16.53
C ARG A 15 -8.67 5.14 15.83
N GLU A 16 -9.58 5.70 16.57
CA GLU A 16 -10.78 6.22 15.96
C GLU A 16 -10.48 7.34 15.00
N GLU A 17 -9.56 8.21 15.36
CA GLU A 17 -9.17 9.28 14.46
C GLU A 17 -8.58 8.73 13.17
N LEU A 18 -7.74 7.72 13.31
CA LEU A 18 -7.11 7.14 12.13
C LEU A 18 -8.12 6.44 11.23
N TYR A 19 -9.09 5.76 11.83
CA TYR A 19 -10.12 5.15 11.02
C TYR A 19 -10.95 6.19 10.31
N ARG A 20 -11.14 7.33 10.95
CA ARG A 20 -11.87 8.39 10.30
C ARG A 20 -11.10 8.93 9.11
N GLU A 21 -9.80 9.10 9.28
CA GLU A 21 -8.98 9.58 8.17
C GLU A 21 -8.93 8.56 7.04
N LEU A 22 -8.88 7.27 7.38
CA LEU A 22 -8.91 6.25 6.34
C LEU A 22 -10.20 6.34 5.54
N GLY A 23 -11.30 6.64 6.20
CA GLY A 23 -12.56 6.77 5.50
C GLY A 23 -12.62 7.94 4.56
N LEU A 24 -11.69 8.88 4.68
CA LEU A 24 -11.66 10.03 3.80
C LEU A 24 -10.68 9.87 2.65
N VAL A 25 -9.99 8.77 2.57
CA VAL A 25 -9.05 8.56 1.49
C VAL A 25 -9.83 8.45 0.18
N GLY A 26 -9.38 9.17 -0.82
CA GLY A 26 -10.07 9.18 -2.10
C GLY A 26 -9.48 8.19 -3.07
N ASP A 27 -9.65 8.46 -4.34
CA ASP A 27 -9.15 7.56 -5.35
C ASP A 27 -7.65 7.45 -5.27
N PHE A 28 -7.14 6.26 -5.35
CA PHE A 28 -5.70 6.11 -5.36
C PHE A 28 -5.30 4.95 -6.25
N ARG A 29 -4.06 4.99 -6.66
CA ARG A 29 -3.48 3.89 -7.44
C ARG A 29 -2.04 3.72 -7.08
N ARG A 30 -1.54 2.54 -7.23
CA ARG A 30 -0.15 2.25 -7.00
C ARG A 30 0.64 2.59 -8.26
N GLY A 31 1.86 2.97 -8.09
CA GLY A 31 2.73 3.21 -9.22
C GLY A 31 3.77 4.25 -8.92
N SER A 32 4.70 4.37 -9.82
CA SER A 32 5.74 5.38 -9.73
C SER A 32 5.65 6.25 -10.94
N LEU A 33 5.77 7.54 -10.75
CA LEU A 33 5.76 8.47 -11.87
C LEU A 33 7.18 8.84 -12.19
N ASN A 34 7.56 8.66 -13.43
CA ASN A 34 8.92 8.91 -13.85
C ASN A 34 8.94 9.84 -15.03
N GLU A 35 9.82 10.82 -14.97
CA GLU A 35 10.02 11.70 -16.09
C GLU A 35 11.09 11.11 -16.96
N VAL A 36 10.85 11.03 -18.25
CA VAL A 36 11.75 10.40 -19.15
C VAL A 36 12.03 11.32 -20.32
N ARG A 37 13.27 11.39 -20.71
CA ARG A 37 13.64 12.12 -21.91
C ARG A 37 14.37 11.16 -22.83
N ARG A 38 14.11 11.25 -24.12
CA ARG A 38 14.71 10.32 -25.03
C ARG A 38 15.22 10.97 -26.23
N LYS A 39 16.33 10.53 -26.73
CA LYS A 39 16.83 10.97 -28.01
C LYS A 39 16.12 10.19 -29.07
N CYS A 40 15.76 10.87 -30.16
CA CYS A 40 14.95 10.21 -31.16
C CYS A 40 15.77 9.38 -32.13
N GLY A 41 17.06 9.50 -32.10
CA GLY A 41 17.91 8.72 -32.99
C GLY A 41 18.13 9.34 -34.35
N LYS A 42 17.48 10.45 -34.66
CA LYS A 42 17.69 11.09 -35.95
C LYS A 42 18.92 11.96 -35.88
N PRO A 43 19.83 11.81 -36.76
CA PRO A 43 21.08 12.57 -36.69
C PRO A 43 20.90 14.05 -36.92
N ASN A 44 19.85 14.46 -37.65
CA ASN A 44 19.69 15.86 -37.84
C ASN A 44 18.81 16.49 -36.82
N CYS A 45 18.43 15.84 -35.77
CA CYS A 45 17.62 16.44 -34.73
C CYS A 45 18.51 17.11 -33.71
N ALA A 46 18.05 18.20 -33.15
CA ALA A 46 18.81 18.89 -32.12
C ALA A 46 19.12 17.99 -30.95
N CYS A 47 18.30 17.00 -30.67
CA CYS A 47 18.55 16.13 -29.56
C CYS A 47 19.75 15.22 -29.77
N ALA A 48 20.28 15.17 -31.00
CA ALA A 48 21.46 14.36 -31.24
C ALA A 48 22.72 14.98 -30.61
N ALA A 49 22.67 16.24 -30.23
CA ALA A 49 23.82 16.86 -29.62
C ALA A 49 24.17 16.17 -28.28
N PRO A 50 25.43 15.99 -28.00
CA PRO A 50 25.79 15.23 -26.82
C PRO A 50 25.27 15.79 -25.52
N ASP A 51 25.13 17.11 -25.45
CA ASP A 51 24.68 17.68 -24.22
C ASP A 51 23.16 17.90 -24.21
N HIS A 52 22.46 17.48 -25.21
CA HIS A 52 21.01 17.66 -25.23
C HIS A 52 20.37 16.56 -24.40
N PRO A 53 19.45 16.89 -23.53
CA PRO A 53 18.85 15.86 -22.66
C PRO A 53 17.90 14.92 -23.38
N GLY A 54 17.52 15.22 -24.60
CA GLY A 54 16.56 14.41 -25.33
C GLY A 54 15.21 15.07 -25.38
N HIS A 55 14.32 14.46 -26.11
CA HIS A 55 12.98 14.97 -26.22
C HIS A 55 12.18 14.70 -24.95
N GLY A 56 11.26 15.52 -24.69
CA GLY A 56 10.42 15.36 -23.53
C GLY A 56 10.20 16.67 -22.83
N PRO A 57 9.78 16.63 -21.60
CA PRO A 57 9.69 15.42 -20.80
C PRO A 57 8.49 14.57 -21.16
N GLN A 58 8.65 13.29 -21.04
CA GLN A 58 7.54 12.36 -21.14
C GLN A 58 7.36 11.74 -19.78
N TRP A 59 6.15 11.45 -19.42
CA TRP A 59 5.88 10.91 -18.09
C TRP A 59 5.30 9.52 -18.21
N ASN A 60 5.84 8.61 -17.43
CA ASN A 60 5.33 7.25 -17.39
C ASN A 60 4.91 6.90 -15.98
N LEU A 61 3.79 6.24 -15.88
CA LEU A 61 3.36 5.68 -14.62
C LEU A 61 3.66 4.19 -14.73
N THR A 62 4.53 3.69 -13.88
CA THR A 62 4.92 2.30 -13.93
C THR A 62 4.48 1.58 -12.68
N ARG A 63 4.10 0.34 -12.83
CA ARG A 63 3.80 -0.48 -11.67
C ARG A 63 3.99 -1.93 -12.06
N THR A 64 4.20 -2.77 -11.08
CA THR A 64 4.39 -4.18 -11.30
C THR A 64 3.09 -4.92 -11.06
N VAL A 65 2.67 -5.70 -12.03
CA VAL A 65 1.47 -6.48 -11.91
C VAL A 65 1.82 -7.91 -12.27
N ALA A 66 1.62 -8.81 -11.37
CA ALA A 66 1.91 -10.23 -11.61
C ALA A 66 3.34 -10.45 -12.06
N GLY A 67 4.25 -9.78 -11.42
CA GLY A 67 5.67 -9.93 -11.75
C GLY A 67 6.13 -9.18 -12.98
N ARG A 68 5.26 -8.48 -13.64
CA ARG A 68 5.65 -7.74 -14.83
C ARG A 68 5.44 -6.28 -14.62
N THR A 69 6.36 -5.50 -15.15
CA THR A 69 6.24 -4.05 -15.05
C THR A 69 5.41 -3.55 -16.21
N ARG A 70 4.41 -2.76 -15.90
CA ARG A 70 3.60 -2.12 -16.90
C ARG A 70 3.80 -0.64 -16.83
N ALA A 71 3.87 -0.01 -17.97
CA ALA A 71 4.06 1.43 -18.01
C ALA A 71 2.94 2.06 -18.82
N VAL A 72 2.42 3.14 -18.31
CA VAL A 72 1.39 3.90 -19.01
C VAL A 72 1.96 5.28 -19.27
N HIS A 73 1.84 5.73 -20.50
CA HIS A 73 2.38 7.01 -20.87
C HIS A 73 1.34 8.08 -20.55
N LEU A 74 1.75 9.13 -19.90
CA LEU A 74 0.84 10.17 -19.51
C LEU A 74 1.24 11.48 -20.13
N ARG A 75 0.26 12.25 -20.56
CA ARG A 75 0.53 13.55 -21.10
C ARG A 75 0.60 14.57 -19.99
N PRO A 76 1.47 15.55 -20.12
CA PRO A 76 1.46 16.62 -19.15
C PRO A 76 0.11 17.33 -19.13
N GLY A 77 -0.29 17.84 -18.02
CA GLY A 77 -1.56 18.53 -17.86
C GLY A 77 -2.50 17.74 -16.99
N PRO A 78 -3.79 17.81 -17.25
CA PRO A 78 -4.75 17.19 -16.33
C PRO A 78 -4.56 15.69 -16.10
N GLU A 79 -4.15 15.00 -17.13
CA GLU A 79 -3.94 13.58 -17.00
C GLU A 79 -2.81 13.28 -16.03
N LEU A 80 -1.69 13.97 -16.17
CA LEU A 80 -0.56 13.78 -15.27
C LEU A 80 -0.91 14.27 -13.88
N ASP A 81 -1.61 15.39 -13.77
CA ASP A 81 -1.99 15.91 -12.48
C ASP A 81 -2.89 14.93 -11.74
N LYS A 82 -3.81 14.30 -12.44
CA LYS A 82 -4.67 13.32 -11.84
C LYS A 82 -3.85 12.15 -11.34
N ALA A 83 -2.93 11.64 -12.14
CA ALA A 83 -2.11 10.52 -11.73
C ALA A 83 -1.24 10.87 -10.51
N ARG A 84 -0.73 12.10 -10.46
CA ARG A 84 0.06 12.51 -9.31
C ARG A 84 -0.77 12.48 -8.04
N ARG A 85 -1.99 12.96 -8.12
CA ARG A 85 -2.85 12.95 -6.95
C ARG A 85 -3.17 11.53 -6.51
N GLU A 86 -3.42 10.66 -7.48
CA GLU A 86 -3.80 9.29 -7.16
C GLU A 86 -2.64 8.51 -6.55
N VAL A 87 -1.43 8.74 -7.04
CA VAL A 87 -0.28 8.07 -6.47
C VAL A 87 0.03 8.62 -5.09
N ALA A 88 -0.12 9.93 -4.90
CA ALA A 88 0.10 10.52 -3.58
C ALA A 88 -0.94 10.03 -2.60
N GLU A 89 -2.16 9.84 -3.07
CA GLU A 89 -3.19 9.35 -2.17
C GLU A 89 -2.93 7.91 -1.77
N TYR A 90 -2.32 7.12 -2.62
CA TYR A 90 -1.95 5.77 -2.25
C TYR A 90 -0.89 5.80 -1.15
N GLU A 91 0.08 6.73 -1.23
CA GLU A 91 1.08 6.84 -0.20
C GLU A 91 0.45 7.25 1.13
N ARG A 92 -0.53 8.13 1.06
CA ARG A 92 -1.24 8.52 2.26
C ARG A 92 -1.98 7.35 2.86
N PHE A 93 -2.63 6.55 2.02
CA PHE A 93 -3.33 5.36 2.48
C PHE A 93 -2.36 4.40 3.17
N ARG A 94 -1.21 4.16 2.56
CA ARG A 94 -0.23 3.27 3.16
C ARG A 94 0.26 3.79 4.50
N ASP A 95 0.48 5.07 4.59
CA ASP A 95 0.95 5.66 5.83
C ASP A 95 -0.10 5.50 6.92
N LEU A 96 -1.35 5.74 6.59
CA LEU A 96 -2.43 5.58 7.56
C LEU A 96 -2.56 4.13 8.00
N VAL A 97 -2.42 3.19 7.09
CA VAL A 97 -2.50 1.79 7.45
C VAL A 97 -1.37 1.43 8.39
N GLY A 98 -0.18 1.98 8.15
CA GLY A 98 0.93 1.74 9.08
C GLY A 98 0.64 2.27 10.46
N GLN A 99 0.08 3.46 10.55
CA GLN A 99 -0.25 4.03 11.83
C GLN A 99 -1.35 3.25 12.53
N VAL A 100 -2.35 2.79 11.79
CA VAL A 100 -3.41 1.99 12.37
C VAL A 100 -2.83 0.70 12.91
N THR A 101 -1.90 0.10 12.19
CA THR A 101 -1.28 -1.13 12.64
C THR A 101 -0.54 -0.90 13.95
N GLU A 102 0.23 0.16 14.01
CA GLU A 102 0.99 0.43 15.23
C GLU A 102 0.08 0.70 16.42
N VAL A 103 -0.95 1.47 16.22
CA VAL A 103 -1.85 1.80 17.32
C VAL A 103 -2.60 0.55 17.76
N ASN A 104 -3.02 -0.29 16.82
CA ASN A 104 -3.74 -1.49 17.22
C ASN A 104 -2.84 -2.46 17.96
N GLU A 105 -1.60 -2.57 17.56
CA GLU A 105 -0.69 -3.43 18.30
C GLU A 105 -0.48 -2.90 19.72
N ALA A 106 -0.36 -1.58 19.86
CA ALA A 106 -0.22 -1.02 21.19
C ALA A 106 -1.47 -1.24 22.02
N ILE A 107 -2.64 -1.17 21.41
CA ILE A 107 -3.87 -1.44 22.13
C ILE A 107 -3.90 -2.90 22.59
N CYS A 108 -3.50 -3.81 21.73
CA CYS A 108 -3.47 -5.21 22.11
C CYS A 108 -2.54 -5.44 23.29
N GLU A 109 -1.41 -4.76 23.27
CA GLU A 109 -0.50 -4.92 24.38
C GLU A 109 -1.04 -4.33 25.66
N ALA A 110 -1.76 -3.23 25.56
CA ALA A 110 -2.26 -2.57 26.76
C ALA A 110 -3.52 -3.20 27.30
N ARG A 111 -4.25 -3.94 26.49
CA ARG A 111 -5.51 -4.49 26.94
C ARG A 111 -5.28 -5.83 27.60
N PRO A 112 -5.66 -5.99 28.82
CA PRO A 112 -5.36 -7.25 29.50
C PRO A 112 -6.19 -8.41 28.98
N ALA A 113 -5.64 -9.57 29.12
CA ALA A 113 -6.39 -10.76 28.72
C ALA A 113 -7.58 -10.94 29.65
N PRO A 114 -8.64 -11.49 29.14
CA PRO A 114 -9.77 -11.73 30.03
C PRO A 114 -9.44 -12.83 31.01
N PRO A 115 -10.07 -12.83 32.14
CA PRO A 115 -9.82 -13.87 33.12
C PRO A 115 -10.21 -15.23 32.58
N ALA A 116 -9.49 -16.24 32.99
CA ALA A 116 -9.77 -17.56 32.51
C ALA A 116 -11.16 -17.97 32.93
N ALA A 117 -11.87 -18.59 32.03
CA ALA A 117 -13.18 -18.97 32.36
C ALA A 117 -13.10 -20.11 33.32
N ALA A 118 -13.88 -20.12 34.27
CA ALA A 118 -13.74 -21.09 35.25
C ALA A 118 -14.22 -22.30 34.70
N GLY A 119 -13.49 -23.07 34.53
CA GLY A 119 -13.93 -24.17 34.31
C GLY A 119 -14.58 -25.07 33.63
N ASP A 120 -14.94 -25.24 32.84
CA ASP A 120 -15.46 -26.14 32.29
C ASP A 120 -14.62 -26.82 31.55
N GLY A 121 -14.23 -27.64 31.78
CA GLY A 121 -13.34 -28.26 31.23
C GLY A 121 -13.52 -28.86 30.01
N ASP A 122 -14.09 -28.43 29.20
CA ASP A 122 -14.20 -29.12 28.10
C ASP A 122 -13.11 -28.98 27.29
N ASP A 123 -12.50 -29.78 27.14
CA ASP A 123 -11.46 -29.62 26.37
C ASP A 123 -11.72 -30.02 25.13
N GLY A 124 -12.41 -29.67 24.56
CA GLY A 124 -12.72 -29.96 23.36
C GLY A 124 -11.59 -29.82 22.55
N ALA A 125 -11.20 -30.62 22.03
CA ALA A 125 -10.14 -30.50 21.34
C ALA A 125 -10.21 -29.80 20.19
N PRO A 126 -9.57 -29.19 19.80
CA PRO A 126 -9.57 -28.43 18.76
C PRO A 126 -9.17 -29.02 17.66
N PRO A 127 -9.56 -28.85 16.81
CA PRO A 127 -9.31 -29.35 15.74
C PRO A 127 -8.26 -28.94 15.12
N ALA A 128 -7.60 -29.30 14.88
CA ALA A 128 -6.68 -28.95 14.36
C ALA A 128 -6.73 -28.72 13.16
N GLY A 129 -7.15 -28.29 12.72
CA GLY A 129 -7.38 -28.00 11.60
C GLY A 129 -6.50 -28.16 10.70
N GLY A 130 -5.91 -28.33 10.54
CA GLY A 130 -5.01 -28.44 9.77
C GLY A 130 -5.17 -28.43 8.45
N GLU A 131 -5.98 -27.97 7.97
CA GLU A 131 -6.13 -27.95 6.76
C GLU A 131 -5.25 -27.29 6.05
N LYS A 132 -4.41 -27.56 5.70
CA LYS A 132 -3.62 -27.00 4.96
C LYS A 132 -3.99 -26.99 3.77
N ASP A 133 -4.66 -26.34 3.44
CA ASP A 133 -5.10 -26.18 2.34
C ASP A 133 -4.26 -25.84 1.44
N ASP A 134 -3.85 -26.39 0.91
CA ASP A 134 -3.12 -26.07 0.00
C ASP A 134 -3.65 -25.57 -1.06
N MET A 135 -4.06 -24.68 -1.09
CA MET A 135 -4.44 -24.06 -2.05
C MET A 135 -3.54 -23.92 -3.01
N HIS A 136 -3.26 -24.60 -3.70
CA HIS A 136 -2.39 -24.51 -4.50
C HIS A 136 -2.86 -24.27 -5.74
N PRO A 137 -2.70 -23.40 -6.20
CA PRO A 137 -3.16 -23.01 -7.31
C PRO A 137 -2.52 -23.48 -8.36
N SER A 138 -2.50 -24.19 -8.77
CA SER A 138 -1.88 -24.59 -9.69
C SER A 138 -2.19 -24.20 -10.87
N GLY A 139 -2.00 -23.55 -11.35
CA GLY A 139 -2.39 -23.13 -12.38
C GLY A 139 -1.69 -23.37 -13.45
N PRO A 140 -1.80 -23.73 -14.23
CA PRO A 140 -1.09 -24.01 -15.14
C PRO A 140 -1.13 -23.55 -16.23
N VAL A 141 -0.89 -23.17 -16.72
CA VAL A 141 -0.79 -22.76 -17.58
C VAL A 141 -0.50 -22.99 -18.71
N ALA A 142 -0.60 -23.25 -19.26
CA ALA A 142 -0.62 -23.52 -20.29
C ALA A 142 -0.16 -23.01 -21.23
N GLY A 143 0.29 -23.06 -21.73
CA GLY A 143 0.73 -22.59 -22.66
C GLY A 143 0.38 -22.32 -23.86
#